data_cf77b56661ab76659fed312cb72a2c44
#
_entry.id   cf77b56661ab76659fed312cb72a2c44
#
_cell.length_a   1.000
_cell.length_b   1.000
_cell.length_c   1.000
_cell.angle_alpha   90.00
_cell.angle_beta   90.00
_cell.angle_gamma   90.00
#
_symmetry.space_group_name_H-M   'P 1'
#
loop_
_entity.id
_entity.type
_entity.pdbx_description
1 polymer ?
#
loop_
_entity_poly.entity_id
_entity_poly.type
_entity_poly.pdbx_seq_one_letter_code
_entity_poly.pdbx_strand_id
1 'polypeptide(L)'
;MYMCWAILSVNSDTIIVTPMKMLPAERENPPDPNMVKLEKEEIIGLLTLSDSELEACKNKFLNLGSDLMINAFACNFYIGGKPNTDVEEANYLNSRLYARLSIRKLEDNIHERPLILYSTKLQQKSYGSCLTKFRSRLGLDPTDDEDLVALCNTSMSPFPVANGLVINIAFAFRKIAEEEVQVSFLRLICE
;
A
#
# COMPACT_ATOMS: atom_id res chain seq x y z
N MET A 1 8.39 -13.23 5.09
CA MET A 1 8.05 -13.49 3.69
C MET A 1 6.81 -12.68 3.31
N TYR A 2 6.73 -12.13 2.11
CA TYR A 2 5.55 -11.46 1.49
C TYR A 2 4.96 -10.25 2.21
N MET A 3 5.73 -9.57 3.04
CA MET A 3 5.31 -8.30 3.67
C MET A 3 4.91 -7.26 2.62
N CYS A 4 5.61 -7.21 1.47
CA CYS A 4 5.28 -6.27 0.41
C CYS A 4 3.88 -6.49 -0.21
N TRP A 5 3.37 -7.71 -0.17
CA TRP A 5 2.06 -8.04 -0.72
C TRP A 5 0.94 -8.02 0.32
N ALA A 6 1.27 -8.17 1.61
CA ALA A 6 0.29 -8.07 2.68
C ALA A 6 -0.44 -6.72 2.69
N ILE A 7 0.21 -5.68 2.15
CA ILE A 7 -0.41 -4.35 2.02
C ILE A 7 -1.66 -4.37 1.13
N LEU A 8 -1.78 -5.33 0.20
CA LEU A 8 -2.98 -5.48 -0.63
C LEU A 8 -4.22 -5.84 0.19
N SER A 9 -4.07 -6.52 1.33
CA SER A 9 -5.18 -6.85 2.22
C SER A 9 -5.75 -5.64 2.96
N VAL A 10 -5.08 -4.50 2.89
CA VAL A 10 -5.54 -3.22 3.47
C VAL A 10 -6.64 -2.59 2.63
N ASN A 11 -6.72 -2.89 1.32
CA ASN A 11 -7.78 -2.36 0.46
C ASN A 11 -9.18 -2.66 1.00
N SER A 12 -10.06 -1.68 0.93
CA SER A 12 -11.47 -1.78 1.33
C SER A 12 -12.35 -0.90 0.43
N ASP A 13 -13.62 -0.76 0.76
CA ASP A 13 -14.55 0.12 0.04
C ASP A 13 -14.26 1.62 0.26
N THR A 14 -13.35 1.95 1.17
CA THR A 14 -12.99 3.33 1.51
C THR A 14 -11.57 3.69 1.15
N ILE A 15 -10.64 2.73 1.16
CA ILE A 15 -9.21 2.97 0.93
C ILE A 15 -8.66 2.09 -0.19
N ILE A 16 -7.78 2.69 -0.99
CA ILE A 16 -6.97 2.04 -2.02
C ILE A 16 -5.52 2.06 -1.55
N VAL A 17 -4.87 0.91 -1.51
CA VAL A 17 -3.43 0.80 -1.22
C VAL A 17 -2.76 0.10 -2.38
N THR A 18 -1.75 0.75 -2.95
CA THR A 18 -1.05 0.24 -4.13
C THR A 18 0.45 0.14 -3.84
N PRO A 19 1.04 -1.07 -3.86
CA PRO A 19 2.48 -1.23 -3.77
C PRO A 19 3.16 -0.69 -5.03
N MET A 20 4.34 -0.10 -4.88
CA MET A 20 5.15 0.34 -6.03
C MET A 20 5.57 -0.84 -6.90
N LYS A 21 5.87 -1.98 -6.28
CA LYS A 21 6.15 -3.23 -7.01
C LYS A 21 4.90 -3.64 -7.80
N MET A 22 5.08 -3.90 -9.09
CA MET A 22 4.00 -4.35 -9.98
C MET A 22 3.81 -5.85 -9.88
N LEU A 23 2.55 -6.27 -9.88
CA LEU A 23 2.17 -7.68 -10.07
C LEU A 23 2.57 -8.17 -11.47
N PRO A 24 2.79 -9.47 -11.67
CA PRO A 24 2.98 -10.03 -13.01
C PRO A 24 1.91 -9.60 -14.01
N ALA A 25 0.62 -9.71 -13.67
CA ALA A 25 -0.48 -9.28 -14.54
C ALA A 25 -0.50 -7.77 -14.84
N GLU A 26 0.03 -6.93 -13.93
CA GLU A 26 0.15 -5.47 -14.16
C GLU A 26 1.30 -5.11 -15.10
N ARG A 27 2.22 -6.04 -15.41
CA ARG A 27 3.37 -5.81 -16.31
C ARG A 27 3.04 -6.06 -17.77
N GLU A 28 1.91 -6.70 -18.06
CA GLU A 28 1.41 -6.90 -19.41
C GLU A 28 1.04 -5.55 -20.03
N ASN A 29 1.08 -5.46 -21.36
CA ASN A 29 0.79 -4.22 -22.08
C ASN A 29 -0.16 -4.46 -23.25
N PRO A 30 -1.44 -4.06 -23.17
CA PRO A 30 -2.10 -3.48 -21.96
C PRO A 30 -2.38 -4.55 -20.89
N PRO A 31 -2.42 -4.20 -19.60
CA PRO A 31 -2.80 -5.12 -18.56
C PRO A 31 -4.31 -5.42 -18.64
N ASP A 32 -4.69 -6.70 -18.45
CA ASP A 32 -6.09 -7.08 -18.30
C ASP A 32 -6.56 -6.82 -16.85
N PRO A 33 -7.53 -5.91 -16.64
CA PRO A 33 -8.03 -5.59 -15.29
C PRO A 33 -8.59 -6.80 -14.54
N ASN A 34 -9.18 -7.77 -15.23
CA ASN A 34 -9.73 -8.97 -14.62
C ASN A 34 -8.61 -9.89 -14.11
N MET A 35 -7.55 -10.04 -14.89
CA MET A 35 -6.37 -10.82 -14.48
C MET A 35 -5.66 -10.19 -13.30
N VAL A 36 -5.51 -8.86 -13.30
CA VAL A 36 -4.93 -8.10 -12.17
C VAL A 36 -5.77 -8.29 -10.90
N LYS A 37 -7.11 -8.25 -11.02
CA LYS A 37 -8.01 -8.47 -9.90
C LYS A 37 -7.88 -9.89 -9.34
N LEU A 38 -7.92 -10.91 -10.20
CA LEU A 38 -7.78 -12.31 -9.81
C LEU A 38 -6.43 -12.57 -9.12
N GLU A 39 -5.34 -12.02 -9.64
CA GLU A 39 -4.01 -12.18 -9.03
C GLU A 39 -3.94 -11.51 -7.64
N LYS A 40 -4.55 -10.34 -7.44
CA LYS A 40 -4.66 -9.70 -6.13
C LYS A 40 -5.45 -10.55 -5.14
N GLU A 41 -6.60 -11.07 -5.54
CA GLU A 41 -7.42 -11.96 -4.70
C GLU A 41 -6.68 -13.24 -4.33
N GLU A 42 -5.97 -13.85 -5.28
CA GLU A 42 -5.15 -15.03 -5.03
C GLU A 42 -4.06 -14.75 -4.00
N ILE A 43 -3.33 -13.64 -4.13
CA ILE A 43 -2.26 -13.24 -3.19
C ILE A 43 -2.83 -13.02 -1.78
N ILE A 44 -3.97 -12.33 -1.67
CA ILE A 44 -4.62 -12.12 -0.37
C ILE A 44 -5.02 -13.47 0.24
N GLY A 45 -5.55 -14.38 -0.55
CA GLY A 45 -5.87 -15.75 -0.11
C GLY A 45 -4.66 -16.51 0.43
N LEU A 46 -3.49 -16.35 -0.22
CA LEU A 46 -2.25 -16.99 0.24
C LEU A 46 -1.77 -16.49 1.62
N LEU A 47 -2.12 -15.27 2.02
CA LEU A 47 -1.73 -14.72 3.31
C LEU A 47 -2.45 -15.39 4.50
N THR A 48 -3.53 -16.09 4.25
CA THR A 48 -4.35 -16.78 5.28
C THR A 48 -4.04 -18.28 5.41
N LEU A 49 -3.14 -18.81 4.57
CA LEU A 49 -2.78 -20.22 4.56
C LEU A 49 -1.85 -20.57 5.73
N SER A 50 -1.93 -21.82 6.19
CA SER A 50 -0.98 -22.41 7.13
C SER A 50 0.39 -22.63 6.48
N ASP A 51 1.43 -22.85 7.28
CA ASP A 51 2.79 -23.06 6.78
C ASP A 51 2.91 -24.27 5.83
N SER A 52 2.16 -25.34 6.07
CA SER A 52 2.14 -26.52 5.21
C SER A 52 1.48 -26.24 3.85
N GLU A 53 0.40 -25.46 3.83
CA GLU A 53 -0.26 -25.05 2.59
C GLU A 53 0.58 -24.05 1.80
N LEU A 54 1.28 -23.14 2.50
CA LEU A 54 2.23 -22.21 1.89
C LEU A 54 3.37 -22.91 1.18
N GLU A 55 3.95 -23.99 1.78
CA GLU A 55 5.01 -24.77 1.12
C GLU A 55 4.50 -25.45 -0.15
N ALA A 56 3.26 -25.95 -0.15
CA ALA A 56 2.62 -26.52 -1.35
C ALA A 56 2.42 -25.47 -2.47
N CYS A 57 2.27 -24.21 -2.12
CA CYS A 57 2.09 -23.08 -3.06
C CYS A 57 3.40 -22.37 -3.43
N LYS A 58 4.56 -22.85 -3.03
CA LYS A 58 5.87 -22.20 -3.18
C LYS A 58 6.16 -21.68 -4.57
N ASN A 59 5.81 -22.44 -5.62
CA ASN A 59 6.05 -22.03 -7.01
C ASN A 59 5.27 -20.77 -7.41
N LYS A 60 4.09 -20.53 -6.84
CA LYS A 60 3.31 -19.31 -7.09
C LYS A 60 4.05 -18.08 -6.58
N PHE A 61 4.68 -18.20 -5.42
CA PHE A 61 5.45 -17.11 -4.82
C PHE A 61 6.72 -16.77 -5.61
N LEU A 62 7.34 -17.73 -6.28
CA LEU A 62 8.52 -17.49 -7.11
C LEU A 62 8.21 -16.52 -8.26
N ASN A 63 7.00 -16.58 -8.82
CA ASN A 63 6.55 -15.72 -9.91
C ASN A 63 6.35 -14.26 -9.43
N LEU A 64 6.06 -14.04 -8.16
CA LEU A 64 5.95 -12.69 -7.58
C LEU A 64 7.30 -11.99 -7.42
N GLY A 65 8.39 -12.72 -7.59
CA GLY A 65 9.76 -12.24 -7.45
C GLY A 65 10.20 -12.15 -5.99
N SER A 66 11.44 -11.67 -5.78
CA SER A 66 12.04 -11.58 -4.46
C SER A 66 11.28 -10.64 -3.54
N ASP A 67 11.18 -11.03 -2.27
CA ASP A 67 10.69 -10.16 -1.21
C ASP A 67 11.78 -9.12 -0.87
N LEU A 68 11.40 -7.86 -0.85
CA LEU A 68 12.31 -6.77 -0.54
C LEU A 68 12.17 -6.40 0.93
N MET A 69 13.28 -6.12 1.59
CA MET A 69 13.27 -5.62 2.98
C MET A 69 12.63 -4.23 3.08
N ILE A 70 12.74 -3.42 2.04
CA ILE A 70 12.10 -2.11 1.94
C ILE A 70 10.94 -2.22 0.98
N ASN A 71 9.74 -1.91 1.48
CA ASN A 71 8.52 -1.92 0.71
C ASN A 71 8.00 -0.49 0.61
N ALA A 72 7.72 -0.05 -0.62
CA ALA A 72 7.14 1.26 -0.88
C ALA A 72 5.73 1.09 -1.48
N PHE A 73 4.81 1.94 -1.04
CA PHE A 73 3.42 1.96 -1.46
C PHE A 73 2.84 3.37 -1.32
N ALA A 74 1.68 3.60 -1.89
CA ALA A 74 0.90 4.81 -1.61
C ALA A 74 -0.56 4.44 -1.38
N CYS A 75 -1.24 5.34 -0.66
CA CYS A 75 -2.65 5.23 -0.37
C CYS A 75 -3.45 6.28 -1.13
N ASN A 76 -4.65 5.92 -1.53
CA ASN A 76 -5.69 6.77 -2.05
C ASN A 76 -7.03 6.34 -1.44
N PHE A 77 -8.11 7.02 -1.71
CA PHE A 77 -9.42 6.73 -1.11
C PHE A 77 -10.54 6.91 -2.13
N TYR A 78 -11.74 6.43 -1.75
CA TYR A 78 -12.93 6.57 -2.58
C TYR A 78 -13.76 7.76 -2.15
N ILE A 79 -14.29 8.51 -3.13
CA ILE A 79 -15.25 9.60 -2.97
C ILE A 79 -16.49 9.21 -3.75
N GLY A 80 -17.63 9.00 -3.06
CA GLY A 80 -18.87 8.60 -3.72
C GLY A 80 -18.76 7.30 -4.52
N GLY A 81 -17.95 6.34 -4.05
CA GLY A 81 -17.72 5.05 -4.71
C GLY A 81 -16.78 5.07 -5.91
N LYS A 82 -16.14 6.21 -6.21
CA LYS A 82 -15.12 6.36 -7.25
C LYS A 82 -13.76 6.69 -6.60
N PRO A 83 -12.64 6.21 -7.16
CA PRO A 83 -11.33 6.64 -6.69
C PRO A 83 -11.20 8.16 -6.75
N ASN A 84 -10.60 8.75 -5.72
CA ASN A 84 -10.14 10.13 -5.79
C ASN A 84 -9.09 10.25 -6.91
N THR A 85 -9.21 11.28 -7.74
CA THR A 85 -8.29 11.54 -8.87
C THR A 85 -7.25 12.61 -8.57
N ASP A 86 -7.43 13.35 -7.47
CA ASP A 86 -6.60 14.47 -7.07
C ASP A 86 -5.35 14.00 -6.32
N VAL A 87 -4.17 14.41 -6.81
CA VAL A 87 -2.87 14.03 -6.24
C VAL A 87 -2.61 14.76 -4.92
N GLU A 88 -3.06 16.02 -4.76
CA GLU A 88 -2.90 16.77 -3.53
C GLU A 88 -3.62 16.09 -2.36
N GLU A 89 -4.85 15.63 -2.60
CA GLU A 89 -5.64 14.94 -1.58
C GLU A 89 -5.04 13.57 -1.21
N ALA A 90 -4.53 12.83 -2.18
CA ALA A 90 -3.80 11.59 -1.90
C ALA A 90 -2.51 11.87 -1.11
N ASN A 91 -1.79 12.93 -1.45
CA ASN A 91 -0.59 13.38 -0.72
C ASN A 91 -0.92 13.81 0.71
N TYR A 92 -2.05 14.47 0.91
CA TYR A 92 -2.53 14.82 2.25
C TYR A 92 -2.77 13.56 3.09
N LEU A 93 -3.52 12.58 2.58
CA LEU A 93 -3.74 11.30 3.26
C LEU A 93 -2.42 10.60 3.60
N ASN A 94 -1.50 10.46 2.64
CA ASN A 94 -0.22 9.80 2.87
C ASN A 94 0.64 10.54 3.91
N SER A 95 0.62 11.86 3.90
CA SER A 95 1.33 12.68 4.88
C SER A 95 0.75 12.50 6.30
N ARG A 96 -0.55 12.37 6.44
CA ARG A 96 -1.22 12.10 7.72
C ARG A 96 -0.88 10.70 8.24
N LEU A 97 -0.93 9.69 7.38
CA LEU A 97 -0.53 8.32 7.73
C LEU A 97 0.93 8.27 8.20
N TYR A 98 1.81 8.97 7.48
CA TYR A 98 3.19 9.12 7.91
C TYR A 98 3.30 9.79 9.28
N ALA A 99 2.62 10.92 9.48
CA ALA A 99 2.67 11.65 10.76
C ALA A 99 2.21 10.81 11.95
N ARG A 100 1.19 9.97 11.74
CA ARG A 100 0.62 9.09 12.77
C ARG A 100 1.47 7.85 13.07
N LEU A 101 2.14 7.31 12.05
CA LEU A 101 2.87 6.04 12.13
C LEU A 101 4.39 6.18 12.12
N SER A 102 4.91 7.40 12.11
CA SER A 102 6.35 7.65 12.25
C SER A 102 6.72 8.01 13.69
N ILE A 103 7.96 7.73 14.06
CA ILE A 103 8.56 8.24 15.30
C ILE A 103 9.27 9.55 14.95
N ARG A 104 8.73 10.65 15.42
CA ARG A 104 9.22 12.01 15.09
C ARG A 104 9.89 12.71 16.26
N LYS A 105 9.61 12.26 17.49
CA LYS A 105 10.11 12.83 18.74
C LYS A 105 10.59 11.72 19.66
N LEU A 106 11.49 12.04 20.59
CA LEU A 106 12.00 11.08 21.59
C LEU A 106 10.91 10.59 22.55
N GLU A 107 9.88 11.40 22.76
CA GLU A 107 8.75 11.08 23.63
C GLU A 107 7.71 10.17 22.97
N ASP A 108 7.82 9.95 21.64
CA ASP A 108 6.89 9.11 20.91
C ASP A 108 6.99 7.65 21.37
N ASN A 109 5.86 7.08 21.80
CA ASN A 109 5.81 5.71 22.27
C ASN A 109 5.76 4.73 21.10
N ILE A 110 6.85 4.00 20.89
CA ILE A 110 6.98 3.00 19.83
C ILE A 110 5.96 1.86 19.99
N HIS A 111 5.57 1.52 21.21
CA HIS A 111 4.66 0.41 21.49
C HIS A 111 3.20 0.70 21.09
N GLU A 112 2.86 1.96 20.87
CA GLU A 112 1.52 2.36 20.42
C GLU A 112 1.38 2.30 18.90
N ARG A 113 2.46 2.01 18.17
CA ARG A 113 2.48 1.97 16.71
C ARG A 113 2.63 0.53 16.20
N PRO A 114 1.62 0.01 15.47
CA PRO A 114 1.66 -1.36 14.94
C PRO A 114 2.76 -1.55 13.88
N LEU A 115 3.14 -0.47 13.21
CA LEU A 115 4.26 -0.42 12.25
C LEU A 115 4.83 1.00 12.24
N ILE A 116 6.07 1.12 11.77
CA ILE A 116 6.73 2.40 11.59
C ILE A 116 6.86 2.66 10.11
N LEU A 117 6.39 3.84 9.67
CA LEU A 117 6.49 4.28 8.29
C LEU A 117 7.53 5.38 8.13
N TYR A 118 8.19 5.34 6.99
CA TYR A 118 8.93 6.45 6.41
C TYR A 118 8.15 7.00 5.23
N SER A 119 8.42 8.22 4.82
CA SER A 119 7.87 8.80 3.61
C SER A 119 8.98 9.26 2.66
N THR A 120 8.69 9.18 1.38
CA THR A 120 9.53 9.75 0.33
C THR A 120 8.66 10.48 -0.67
N LYS A 121 9.22 11.52 -1.29
CA LYS A 121 8.54 12.27 -2.33
C LYS A 121 9.06 11.84 -3.70
N LEU A 122 8.19 11.25 -4.50
CA LEU A 122 8.48 10.81 -5.85
C LEU A 122 8.27 12.00 -6.80
N GLN A 123 9.37 12.56 -7.27
CA GLN A 123 9.33 13.74 -8.14
C GLN A 123 8.94 13.36 -9.57
N GLN A 124 7.91 13.99 -10.11
CA GLN A 124 7.47 13.75 -11.50
C GLN A 124 8.61 13.98 -12.50
N LYS A 125 9.39 15.01 -12.29
CA LYS A 125 10.57 15.33 -13.14
C LYS A 125 11.61 14.19 -13.19
N SER A 126 11.79 13.47 -12.07
CA SER A 126 12.81 12.42 -11.95
C SER A 126 12.29 11.04 -12.38
N TYR A 127 11.04 10.74 -12.09
CA TYR A 127 10.44 9.42 -12.33
C TYR A 127 9.64 9.34 -13.63
N GLY A 128 9.17 10.46 -14.17
CA GLY A 128 8.51 10.55 -15.48
C GLY A 128 7.38 9.53 -15.65
N SER A 129 7.45 8.76 -16.73
CA SER A 129 6.42 7.76 -17.06
C SER A 129 6.24 6.64 -16.02
N CYS A 130 7.24 6.37 -15.19
CA CYS A 130 7.11 5.40 -14.09
C CYS A 130 6.11 5.92 -13.04
N LEU A 131 6.20 7.20 -12.70
CA LEU A 131 5.25 7.83 -11.76
C LEU A 131 3.86 7.95 -12.36
N THR A 132 3.74 8.30 -13.64
CA THR A 132 2.48 8.32 -14.39
C THR A 132 1.76 6.97 -14.31
N LYS A 133 2.47 5.87 -14.55
CA LYS A 133 1.92 4.50 -14.43
C LYS A 133 1.51 4.19 -12.98
N PHE A 134 2.28 4.62 -12.01
CA PHE A 134 1.97 4.38 -10.60
C PHE A 134 0.72 5.14 -10.16
N ARG A 135 0.55 6.40 -10.56
CA ARG A 135 -0.67 7.18 -10.35
C ARG A 135 -1.89 6.49 -10.95
N SER A 136 -1.80 6.05 -12.20
CA SER A 136 -2.89 5.32 -12.86
C SER A 136 -3.31 4.07 -12.07
N ARG A 137 -2.36 3.29 -11.54
CA ARG A 137 -2.63 2.12 -10.69
C ARG A 137 -3.30 2.49 -9.36
N LEU A 138 -3.00 3.68 -8.85
CA LEU A 138 -3.55 4.22 -7.61
C LEU A 138 -4.94 4.87 -7.82
N GLY A 139 -5.38 5.03 -9.08
CA GLY A 139 -6.65 5.67 -9.44
C GLY A 139 -6.58 7.19 -9.53
N LEU A 140 -5.38 7.77 -9.47
CA LEU A 140 -5.14 9.21 -9.61
C LEU A 140 -5.08 9.64 -11.08
N ASP A 141 -5.24 10.94 -11.34
CA ASP A 141 -5.04 11.48 -12.67
C ASP A 141 -3.59 11.25 -13.15
N PRO A 142 -3.38 10.48 -14.22
CA PRO A 142 -2.04 10.22 -14.73
C PRO A 142 -1.40 11.42 -15.40
N THR A 143 -2.21 12.43 -15.78
CA THR A 143 -1.73 13.65 -16.49
C THR A 143 -1.27 14.75 -15.56
N ASP A 144 -1.57 14.62 -14.27
CA ASP A 144 -1.10 15.52 -13.23
C ASP A 144 0.45 15.55 -13.19
N ASP A 145 1.04 16.70 -12.94
CA ASP A 145 2.49 16.91 -12.87
C ASP A 145 3.04 17.06 -11.44
N GLU A 146 2.17 16.97 -10.44
CA GLU A 146 2.58 17.02 -9.05
C GLU A 146 3.44 15.84 -8.64
N ASP A 147 4.28 16.06 -7.66
CA ASP A 147 5.04 15.00 -6.99
C ASP A 147 4.13 14.17 -6.08
N LEU A 148 4.38 12.87 -5.99
CA LEU A 148 3.59 11.96 -5.17
C LEU A 148 4.32 11.58 -3.88
N VAL A 149 3.64 11.68 -2.75
CA VAL A 149 4.13 11.17 -1.46
C VAL A 149 3.87 9.66 -1.40
N ALA A 150 4.95 8.89 -1.31
CA ALA A 150 4.91 7.46 -1.07
C ALA A 150 5.34 7.13 0.36
N LEU A 151 4.78 6.06 0.89
CA LEU A 151 5.07 5.51 2.19
C LEU A 151 6.03 4.32 2.03
N CYS A 152 6.94 4.17 2.97
CA CYS A 152 7.89 3.06 2.99
C CYS A 152 7.90 2.42 4.37
N ASN A 153 7.99 1.10 4.40
CA ASN A 153 8.31 0.36 5.61
C ASN A 153 9.50 -0.56 5.37
N THR A 154 10.20 -0.89 6.45
CA THR A 154 11.30 -1.85 6.42
C THR A 154 10.92 -3.05 7.26
N SER A 155 11.00 -4.24 6.67
CA SER A 155 10.78 -5.52 7.34
C SER A 155 12.13 -6.15 7.66
N MET A 156 12.50 -6.12 8.93
CA MET A 156 13.76 -6.71 9.40
C MET A 156 13.54 -7.86 10.40
N SER A 157 12.29 -8.30 10.60
CA SER A 157 12.03 -9.43 11.48
C SER A 157 12.47 -10.74 10.85
N PRO A 158 13.28 -11.57 11.53
CA PRO A 158 13.63 -12.90 11.05
C PRO A 158 12.44 -13.89 11.13
N PHE A 159 11.34 -13.51 11.81
CA PHE A 159 10.15 -14.34 12.03
C PHE A 159 8.86 -13.64 11.55
N PRO A 160 8.78 -13.21 10.27
CA PRO A 160 7.68 -12.38 9.79
C PRO A 160 6.32 -13.10 9.76
N VAL A 161 6.33 -14.42 9.78
CA VAL A 161 5.11 -15.25 9.69
C VAL A 161 4.64 -15.82 11.03
N ALA A 162 5.39 -15.57 12.11
CA ALA A 162 5.02 -16.10 13.42
C ALA A 162 3.65 -15.58 13.87
N ASN A 163 2.74 -16.50 14.20
CA ASN A 163 1.42 -16.22 14.80
C ASN A 163 0.56 -15.21 14.01
N GLY A 164 0.63 -15.19 12.69
CA GLY A 164 -0.15 -14.27 11.87
C GLY A 164 0.28 -12.79 11.99
N LEU A 165 1.51 -12.52 12.42
CA LEU A 165 2.02 -11.16 12.68
C LEU A 165 1.77 -10.22 11.49
N VAL A 166 2.06 -10.67 10.28
CA VAL A 166 1.95 -9.83 9.06
C VAL A 166 0.51 -9.41 8.80
N ILE A 167 -0.44 -10.35 8.93
CA ILE A 167 -1.85 -10.05 8.69
C ILE A 167 -2.42 -9.15 9.80
N ASN A 168 -1.98 -9.34 11.06
CA ASN A 168 -2.39 -8.49 12.18
C ASN A 168 -1.88 -7.05 12.01
N ILE A 169 -0.65 -6.86 11.51
CA ILE A 169 -0.11 -5.54 11.17
C ILE A 169 -0.94 -4.90 10.03
N ALA A 170 -1.28 -5.67 8.99
CA ALA A 170 -2.09 -5.16 7.88
C ALA A 170 -3.49 -4.72 8.36
N PHE A 171 -4.15 -5.49 9.22
CA PHE A 171 -5.44 -5.09 9.81
C PHE A 171 -5.33 -3.85 10.71
N ALA A 172 -4.30 -3.77 11.53
CA ALA A 172 -4.07 -2.59 12.36
C ALA A 172 -3.81 -1.34 11.50
N PHE A 173 -3.04 -1.49 10.41
CA PHE A 173 -2.82 -0.41 9.45
C PHE A 173 -4.11 -0.01 8.74
N ARG A 174 -4.92 -0.98 8.27
CA ARG A 174 -6.23 -0.71 7.65
C ARG A 174 -7.09 0.17 8.54
N LYS A 175 -7.26 -0.20 9.81
CA LYS A 175 -8.07 0.57 10.76
C LYS A 175 -7.59 2.02 10.86
N ILE A 176 -6.28 2.22 11.03
CA ILE A 176 -5.68 3.55 11.10
C ILE A 176 -5.91 4.34 9.80
N ALA A 177 -5.74 3.67 8.66
CA ALA A 177 -5.89 4.29 7.36
C ALA A 177 -7.34 4.72 7.09
N GLU A 178 -8.32 3.91 7.47
CA GLU A 178 -9.74 4.24 7.36
C GLU A 178 -10.11 5.43 8.26
N GLU A 179 -9.55 5.53 9.47
CA GLU A 179 -9.71 6.70 10.34
C GLU A 179 -9.13 7.97 9.69
N GLU A 180 -7.96 7.89 9.07
CA GLU A 180 -7.35 9.04 8.38
C GLU A 180 -8.09 9.42 7.09
N VAL A 181 -8.69 8.46 6.38
CA VAL A 181 -9.60 8.74 5.25
C VAL A 181 -10.80 9.58 5.70
N GLN A 182 -11.41 9.27 6.86
CA GLN A 182 -12.51 10.07 7.40
C GLN A 182 -12.08 11.52 7.64
N VAL A 183 -10.87 11.75 8.17
CA VAL A 183 -10.35 13.10 8.39
C VAL A 183 -10.10 13.81 7.05
N SER A 184 -9.54 13.14 6.05
CA SER A 184 -9.33 13.68 4.72
C SER A 184 -10.65 14.05 4.04
N PHE A 185 -11.68 13.21 4.20
CA PHE A 185 -13.01 13.47 3.67
C PHE A 185 -13.69 14.69 4.35
N LEU A 186 -13.53 14.83 5.66
CA LEU A 186 -14.06 16.01 6.39
C LEU A 186 -13.40 17.31 5.91
N ARG A 187 -12.11 17.29 5.60
CA ARG A 187 -11.42 18.43 5.00
C ARG A 187 -12.10 18.86 3.70
N LEU A 188 -12.33 17.91 2.77
CA LEU A 188 -12.96 18.19 1.47
C LEU A 188 -14.38 18.78 1.55
N ILE A 189 -15.11 18.52 2.64
CA ILE A 189 -16.46 19.06 2.83
C ILE A 189 -16.42 20.46 3.44
N CYS A 190 -15.36 20.81 4.17
CA CYS A 190 -15.24 22.08 4.89
C CYS A 190 -14.52 23.18 4.09
N GLU A 191 -13.86 22.82 2.98
CA GLU A 191 -13.28 23.76 2.00
C GLU A 191 -14.29 24.09 0.89
#